data_c4d06c11fe29f1288849a2f52bdf131e
#
_entry.id   c4d06c11fe29f1288849a2f52bdf131e
#
_cell.length_a   1.000
_cell.length_b   1.000
_cell.length_c   1.000
_cell.angle_alpha   90.00
_cell.angle_beta   90.00
_cell.angle_gamma   90.00
#
_symmetry.space_group_name_H-M   'P 1'
#
loop_
_entity.id
_entity.type
_entity.pdbx_description
1 polymer ?
#
loop_
_entity_poly.entity_id
_entity_poly.type
_entity_poly.pdbx_seq_one_letter_code
_entity_poly.pdbx_strand_id
1 'polypeptide(L)'
;MAHPTEHTFADVVEVEPGIRRLTLPLPTGPRHVHCYFLQGTDGWTLVDTGLGLTETPWPEILAQLDGPVTRIFITHMHPDHVGGAEPAAEATGAPVVQGRLDYEQCERVWGSPDWPERISEWFIRHGVPTDVARELIESGHVFADFVRFAWNPTLVEAGDELDGWRIEATPGHADGHLALRRGDVLVAGDTLLTPITPAIGLYPESRPDPLGDYLDTLERIAAAAPRIAYAGHGDPVEHPATRCAEIAAHHADRLARTESALGSEPRTGFDVSHDLFGSALPPIQRRFAVAEALSHLERLVVEGRAARHEDDRGVAYTARSSGGRAF
;
A
#
# COMPACT_ATOMS: atom_id res chain seq x y z
N MET A 1 27.63 4.87 -7.07
CA MET A 1 27.01 4.10 -6.00
C MET A 1 26.83 5.07 -4.85
N ALA A 2 25.61 5.58 -4.67
CA ALA A 2 25.29 6.38 -3.51
C ALA A 2 25.28 5.45 -2.29
N HIS A 3 26.00 5.81 -1.23
CA HIS A 3 25.94 5.13 0.05
C HIS A 3 24.49 5.23 0.55
N PRO A 4 23.87 4.13 1.06
CA PRO A 4 22.60 4.25 1.75
C PRO A 4 22.79 5.23 2.89
N THR A 5 21.95 6.26 2.94
CA THR A 5 21.88 7.18 4.06
C THR A 5 21.65 6.34 5.32
N GLU A 6 22.57 6.39 6.29
CA GLU A 6 22.35 5.76 7.60
C GLU A 6 21.13 6.46 8.22
N HIS A 7 19.99 5.76 8.26
CA HIS A 7 18.82 6.26 8.94
C HIS A 7 19.02 6.11 10.45
N THR A 8 19.05 7.21 11.16
CA THR A 8 19.00 7.20 12.63
C THR A 8 17.53 6.98 13.01
N PHE A 9 17.25 5.85 13.64
CA PHE A 9 15.89 5.50 14.05
C PHE A 9 15.45 6.34 15.26
N ALA A 10 14.16 6.69 15.27
CA ALA A 10 13.50 7.53 16.28
C ALA A 10 13.96 9.01 16.33
N ASP A 11 14.86 9.45 15.44
CA ASP A 11 15.18 10.86 15.30
C ASP A 11 14.15 11.57 14.43
N VAL A 12 13.76 12.77 14.86
CA VAL A 12 12.86 13.67 14.14
C VAL A 12 13.69 14.68 13.38
N VAL A 13 13.71 14.58 12.05
CA VAL A 13 14.55 15.41 11.17
C VAL A 13 13.68 16.34 10.34
N GLU A 14 13.94 17.65 10.38
CA GLU A 14 13.29 18.58 9.48
C GLU A 14 13.75 18.35 8.04
N VAL A 15 12.81 18.04 7.13
CA VAL A 15 13.05 17.78 5.71
C VAL A 15 12.65 18.97 4.83
N GLU A 16 11.74 19.78 5.32
CA GLU A 16 11.29 21.05 4.73
C GLU A 16 10.65 21.90 5.84
N PRO A 17 10.62 23.25 5.74
CA PRO A 17 9.98 24.09 6.75
C PRO A 17 8.55 23.64 7.06
N GLY A 18 8.32 23.26 8.33
CA GLY A 18 7.04 22.72 8.80
C GLY A 18 6.75 21.28 8.42
N ILE A 19 7.74 20.52 7.94
CA ILE A 19 7.65 19.08 7.71
C ILE A 19 8.85 18.40 8.35
N ARG A 20 8.59 17.51 9.30
CA ARG A 20 9.61 16.70 9.96
C ARG A 20 9.37 15.23 9.67
N ARG A 21 10.42 14.49 9.41
CA ARG A 21 10.40 13.04 9.16
C ARG A 21 10.86 12.31 10.41
N LEU A 22 10.08 11.31 10.81
CA LEU A 22 10.44 10.27 11.77
C LEU A 22 10.67 8.98 10.99
N THR A 23 11.79 8.30 11.23
CA THR A 23 12.07 7.00 10.63
C THR A 23 11.97 5.91 11.69
N LEU A 24 11.09 4.93 11.48
CA LEU A 24 10.89 3.79 12.37
C LEU A 24 11.40 2.51 11.72
N PRO A 25 11.99 1.57 12.50
CA PRO A 25 12.53 0.33 11.98
C PRO A 25 11.43 -0.66 11.62
N LEU A 26 11.67 -1.46 10.57
CA LEU A 26 10.85 -2.62 10.24
C LEU A 26 11.71 -3.89 10.30
N PRO A 27 11.16 -5.01 10.81
CA PRO A 27 11.90 -6.28 10.92
C PRO A 27 12.12 -6.96 9.57
N THR A 28 11.35 -6.57 8.54
CA THR A 28 11.36 -7.17 7.20
C THR A 28 11.13 -6.11 6.12
N GLY A 29 11.21 -6.50 4.86
CA GLY A 29 10.89 -5.64 3.70
C GLY A 29 11.87 -4.47 3.55
N PRO A 30 11.37 -3.24 3.44
CA PRO A 30 12.20 -2.04 3.22
C PRO A 30 13.04 -1.63 4.44
N ARG A 31 12.97 -2.37 5.56
CA ARG A 31 13.67 -2.18 6.83
C ARG A 31 13.32 -0.92 7.62
N HIS A 32 12.58 0.00 7.06
CA HIS A 32 12.11 1.21 7.71
C HIS A 32 10.81 1.70 7.09
N VAL A 33 10.06 2.47 7.85
CA VAL A 33 8.95 3.29 7.39
C VAL A 33 9.16 4.73 7.84
N HIS A 34 8.76 5.67 7.01
CA HIS A 34 8.77 7.08 7.31
C HIS A 34 7.38 7.54 7.72
N CYS A 35 7.32 8.11 8.92
CA CYS A 35 6.19 8.89 9.40
C CYS A 35 6.55 10.37 9.31
N TYR A 36 5.55 11.24 9.23
CA TYR A 36 5.82 12.67 9.09
C TYR A 36 5.05 13.48 10.12
N PHE A 37 5.69 14.50 10.67
CA PHE A 37 5.01 15.55 11.44
C PHE A 37 4.81 16.76 10.54
N LEU A 38 3.57 17.17 10.37
CA LEU A 38 3.17 18.32 9.58
C LEU A 38 2.73 19.43 10.51
N GLN A 39 3.37 20.59 10.41
CA GLN A 39 3.06 21.74 11.25
C GLN A 39 1.70 22.32 10.88
N GLY A 40 0.81 22.36 11.86
CA GLY A 40 -0.49 23.00 11.81
C GLY A 40 -0.52 24.30 12.63
N THR A 41 -1.70 24.87 12.82
CA THR A 41 -1.90 26.10 13.59
C THR A 41 -1.69 25.90 15.10
N ASP A 42 -2.14 24.73 15.62
CA ASP A 42 -2.20 24.48 17.06
C ASP A 42 -1.22 23.39 17.51
N GLY A 43 -0.33 22.95 16.63
CA GLY A 43 0.65 21.87 16.87
C GLY A 43 0.93 21.06 15.63
N TRP A 44 1.21 19.78 15.80
CA TRP A 44 1.62 18.87 14.73
C TRP A 44 0.56 17.84 14.41
N THR A 45 0.40 17.54 13.14
CA THR A 45 -0.29 16.33 12.66
C THR A 45 0.77 15.25 12.42
N LEU A 46 0.69 14.11 13.11
CA LEU A 46 1.48 12.93 12.81
C LEU A 46 0.81 12.16 11.66
N VAL A 47 1.55 11.88 10.59
CA VAL A 47 1.12 11.05 9.46
C VAL A 47 1.79 9.69 9.56
N ASP A 48 0.98 8.65 9.68
CA ASP A 48 1.34 7.27 9.95
C ASP A 48 2.10 7.04 11.27
N THR A 49 2.21 5.79 11.69
CA THR A 49 2.61 5.46 13.06
C THR A 49 3.57 4.27 13.17
N GLY A 50 3.97 3.68 12.04
CA GLY A 50 4.77 2.47 12.06
C GLY A 50 3.99 1.23 12.52
N LEU A 51 4.72 0.20 12.89
CA LEU A 51 4.18 -0.99 13.56
C LEU A 51 3.83 -0.68 15.02
N GLY A 52 2.86 -1.40 15.57
CA GLY A 52 2.44 -1.31 16.98
C GLY A 52 3.45 -1.97 17.94
N LEU A 53 4.73 -1.66 17.77
CA LEU A 53 5.79 -2.18 18.63
C LEU A 53 5.76 -1.49 20.00
N THR A 54 5.87 -2.28 21.07
CA THR A 54 5.92 -1.76 22.45
C THR A 54 7.19 -0.97 22.74
N GLU A 55 8.23 -1.21 21.95
CA GLU A 55 9.54 -0.56 22.06
C GLU A 55 9.62 0.79 21.35
N THR A 56 8.56 1.22 20.63
CA THR A 56 8.56 2.54 20.00
C THR A 56 8.64 3.62 21.09
N PRO A 57 9.71 4.44 21.14
CA PRO A 57 9.96 5.36 22.25
C PRO A 57 9.18 6.68 22.03
N TRP A 58 7.86 6.61 22.06
CA TRP A 58 7.01 7.80 21.81
C TRP A 58 7.34 9.01 22.69
N PRO A 59 7.62 8.87 24.02
CA PRO A 59 7.97 10.03 24.84
C PRO A 59 9.23 10.77 24.34
N GLU A 60 10.27 10.01 23.95
CA GLU A 60 11.53 10.55 23.44
C GLU A 60 11.35 11.19 22.04
N ILE A 61 10.50 10.60 21.20
CA ILE A 61 10.16 11.15 19.88
C ILE A 61 9.42 12.48 20.06
N LEU A 62 8.39 12.52 20.89
CA LEU A 62 7.58 13.69 21.14
C LEU A 62 8.36 14.84 21.79
N ALA A 63 9.36 14.53 22.64
CA ALA A 63 10.22 15.54 23.25
C ALA A 63 11.10 16.30 22.24
N GLN A 64 11.23 15.82 21.00
CA GLN A 64 11.96 16.48 19.91
C GLN A 64 11.11 17.53 19.17
N LEU A 65 9.81 17.61 19.46
CA LEU A 65 8.90 18.56 18.86
C LEU A 65 8.79 19.83 19.71
N ASP A 66 8.56 20.95 19.07
CA ASP A 66 8.34 22.26 19.69
C ASP A 66 6.86 22.60 19.93
N GLY A 67 6.01 21.57 19.95
CA GLY A 67 4.57 21.69 20.20
C GLY A 67 3.91 20.32 20.32
N PRO A 68 2.62 20.28 20.72
CA PRO A 68 1.90 19.03 20.87
C PRO A 68 1.54 18.41 19.51
N VAL A 69 1.39 17.08 19.47
CA VAL A 69 0.68 16.41 18.40
C VAL A 69 -0.81 16.57 18.67
N THR A 70 -1.54 17.18 17.74
CA THR A 70 -2.97 17.50 17.88
C THR A 70 -3.87 16.52 17.15
N ARG A 71 -3.33 15.75 16.20
CA ARG A 71 -4.02 14.66 15.49
C ARG A 71 -3.03 13.69 14.86
N ILE A 72 -3.52 12.47 14.58
CA ILE A 72 -2.79 11.41 13.89
C ILE A 72 -3.57 11.07 12.63
N PHE A 73 -2.97 11.22 11.47
CA PHE A 73 -3.57 10.89 10.18
C PHE A 73 -2.98 9.58 9.67
N ILE A 74 -3.82 8.63 9.28
CA ILE A 74 -3.42 7.36 8.70
C ILE A 74 -3.64 7.39 7.20
N THR A 75 -2.57 7.12 6.44
CA THR A 75 -2.64 7.08 4.97
C THR A 75 -3.36 5.84 4.48
N HIS A 76 -3.06 4.68 5.05
CA HIS A 76 -3.67 3.41 4.68
C HIS A 76 -3.46 2.29 5.70
N MET A 77 -4.20 1.19 5.53
CA MET A 77 -4.37 0.08 6.45
C MET A 77 -3.18 -0.87 6.62
N HIS A 78 -2.08 -0.71 5.87
CA HIS A 78 -0.97 -1.65 6.00
C HIS A 78 -0.30 -1.57 7.38
N PRO A 79 0.23 -2.70 7.89
CA PRO A 79 0.72 -2.82 9.27
C PRO A 79 1.70 -1.73 9.68
N ASP A 80 2.61 -1.38 8.79
CA ASP A 80 3.68 -0.42 9.03
C ASP A 80 3.27 1.05 8.91
N HIS A 81 1.98 1.30 8.64
CA HIS A 81 1.38 2.64 8.63
C HIS A 81 0.35 2.80 9.74
N VAL A 82 -0.62 1.86 9.84
CA VAL A 82 -1.69 1.93 10.83
C VAL A 82 -1.36 1.24 12.14
N GLY A 83 -0.35 0.35 12.14
CA GLY A 83 -0.11 -0.58 13.24
C GLY A 83 0.14 0.08 14.60
N GLY A 84 0.79 1.22 14.63
CA GLY A 84 1.08 1.97 15.85
C GLY A 84 0.03 3.04 16.21
N ALA A 85 -1.16 3.07 15.56
CA ALA A 85 -2.13 4.16 15.74
C ALA A 85 -2.66 4.27 17.18
N GLU A 86 -3.01 3.15 17.81
CA GLU A 86 -3.47 3.13 19.20
C GLU A 86 -2.36 3.57 20.19
N PRO A 87 -1.13 2.98 20.16
CA PRO A 87 -0.04 3.43 21.02
C PRO A 87 0.34 4.91 20.83
N ALA A 88 0.33 5.40 19.59
CA ALA A 88 0.60 6.81 19.30
C ALA A 88 -0.50 7.72 19.87
N ALA A 89 -1.78 7.32 19.76
CA ALA A 89 -2.90 8.04 20.34
C ALA A 89 -2.84 8.04 21.89
N GLU A 90 -2.47 6.94 22.51
CA GLU A 90 -2.24 6.85 23.96
C GLU A 90 -1.11 7.80 24.42
N ALA A 91 -0.01 7.85 23.68
CA ALA A 91 1.16 8.67 24.03
C ALA A 91 0.92 10.17 23.81
N THR A 92 0.14 10.54 22.81
CA THR A 92 -0.10 11.94 22.44
C THR A 92 -1.38 12.53 23.03
N GLY A 93 -2.38 11.70 23.33
CA GLY A 93 -3.76 12.12 23.61
C GLY A 93 -4.51 12.63 22.37
N ALA A 94 -3.92 12.52 21.18
CA ALA A 94 -4.48 13.05 19.94
C ALA A 94 -5.49 12.07 19.29
N PRO A 95 -6.57 12.56 18.68
CA PRO A 95 -7.49 11.73 17.93
C PRO A 95 -6.82 11.19 16.66
N VAL A 96 -7.17 9.94 16.30
CA VAL A 96 -6.82 9.34 15.01
C VAL A 96 -7.84 9.77 13.97
N VAL A 97 -7.34 10.12 12.79
CA VAL A 97 -8.10 10.52 11.60
C VAL A 97 -7.74 9.54 10.48
N GLN A 98 -8.74 8.90 9.89
CA GLN A 98 -8.53 7.86 8.87
C GLN A 98 -9.61 7.92 7.79
N GLY A 99 -9.27 7.51 6.56
CA GLY A 99 -10.23 7.39 5.47
C GLY A 99 -11.31 6.35 5.81
N ARG A 100 -12.59 6.65 5.49
CA ARG A 100 -13.71 5.73 5.77
C ARG A 100 -13.47 4.34 5.18
N LEU A 101 -13.17 4.25 3.88
CA LEU A 101 -12.96 2.96 3.22
C LEU A 101 -11.76 2.21 3.82
N ASP A 102 -10.71 2.92 4.14
CA ASP A 102 -9.50 2.35 4.72
C ASP A 102 -9.77 1.79 6.13
N TYR A 103 -10.52 2.52 6.96
CA TYR A 103 -10.93 2.05 8.28
C TYR A 103 -11.83 0.81 8.19
N GLU A 104 -12.81 0.79 7.27
CA GLU A 104 -13.65 -0.39 7.03
C GLU A 104 -12.82 -1.62 6.62
N GLN A 105 -11.72 -1.42 5.89
CA GLN A 105 -10.78 -2.49 5.57
C GLN A 105 -9.96 -2.93 6.79
N CYS A 106 -9.55 -2.01 7.67
CA CYS A 106 -8.91 -2.38 8.95
C CYS A 106 -9.83 -3.30 9.78
N GLU A 107 -11.12 -2.94 9.91
CA GLU A 107 -12.07 -3.77 10.65
C GLU A 107 -12.22 -5.18 10.05
N ARG A 108 -12.25 -5.29 8.72
CA ARG A 108 -12.41 -6.58 8.02
C ARG A 108 -11.17 -7.45 8.03
N VAL A 109 -9.98 -6.84 8.03
CA VAL A 109 -8.70 -7.55 7.91
C VAL A 109 -8.07 -7.74 9.29
N TRP A 110 -7.88 -6.68 10.05
CA TRP A 110 -7.19 -6.72 11.34
C TRP A 110 -8.14 -6.95 12.52
N GLY A 111 -9.37 -6.46 12.41
CA GLY A 111 -10.40 -6.61 13.42
C GLY A 111 -11.20 -7.90 13.35
N SER A 112 -11.06 -8.69 12.29
CA SER A 112 -11.87 -9.89 12.05
C SER A 112 -11.08 -11.18 12.28
N PRO A 113 -11.51 -12.05 13.20
CA PRO A 113 -10.81 -13.29 13.52
C PRO A 113 -10.88 -14.34 12.40
N ASP A 114 -11.82 -14.23 11.45
CA ASP A 114 -12.00 -15.15 10.32
C ASP A 114 -11.24 -14.73 9.05
N TRP A 115 -10.49 -13.64 9.12
CA TRP A 115 -9.69 -13.18 7.98
C TRP A 115 -8.68 -14.22 7.48
N PRO A 116 -7.93 -14.96 8.34
CA PRO A 116 -6.98 -15.97 7.90
C PRO A 116 -7.65 -17.08 7.07
N GLU A 117 -8.85 -17.51 7.46
CA GLU A 117 -9.62 -18.52 6.73
C GLU A 117 -10.09 -17.98 5.38
N ARG A 118 -10.66 -16.77 5.34
CA ARG A 118 -11.16 -16.15 4.11
C ARG A 118 -10.06 -15.94 3.07
N ILE A 119 -8.90 -15.43 3.47
CA ILE A 119 -7.78 -15.24 2.55
C ILE A 119 -7.17 -16.58 2.12
N SER A 120 -7.16 -17.61 2.98
CA SER A 120 -6.73 -18.97 2.62
C SER A 120 -7.62 -19.56 1.52
N GLU A 121 -8.93 -19.53 1.72
CA GLU A 121 -9.91 -20.00 0.73
C GLU A 121 -9.76 -19.23 -0.59
N TRP A 122 -9.56 -17.93 -0.52
CA TRP A 122 -9.36 -17.08 -1.68
C TRP A 122 -8.10 -17.48 -2.48
N PHE A 123 -6.96 -17.73 -1.82
CA PHE A 123 -5.75 -18.21 -2.49
C PHE A 123 -5.97 -19.58 -3.14
N ILE A 124 -6.63 -20.51 -2.44
CA ILE A 124 -6.96 -21.83 -2.97
C ILE A 124 -7.81 -21.72 -4.23
N ARG A 125 -8.83 -20.85 -4.23
CA ARG A 125 -9.67 -20.58 -5.41
C ARG A 125 -8.87 -20.03 -6.60
N HIS A 126 -7.74 -19.39 -6.37
CA HIS A 126 -6.84 -18.88 -7.42
C HIS A 126 -5.67 -19.80 -7.73
N GLY A 127 -5.79 -21.09 -7.36
CA GLY A 127 -4.89 -22.16 -7.74
C GLY A 127 -3.73 -22.44 -6.80
N VAL A 128 -3.66 -21.76 -5.65
CA VAL A 128 -2.63 -22.07 -4.66
C VAL A 128 -2.94 -23.41 -3.99
N PRO A 129 -2.01 -24.39 -3.97
CA PRO A 129 -2.21 -25.64 -3.24
C PRO A 129 -2.49 -25.40 -1.75
N THR A 130 -3.33 -26.22 -1.14
CA THR A 130 -3.81 -26.03 0.25
C THR A 130 -2.68 -25.96 1.29
N ASP A 131 -1.63 -26.77 1.13
CA ASP A 131 -0.45 -26.76 1.98
C ASP A 131 0.35 -25.46 1.83
N VAL A 132 0.53 -25.00 0.59
CA VAL A 132 1.19 -23.74 0.28
C VAL A 132 0.35 -22.57 0.79
N ALA A 133 -0.98 -22.56 0.59
CA ALA A 133 -1.86 -21.51 1.10
C ALA A 133 -1.69 -21.32 2.61
N ARG A 134 -1.58 -22.41 3.38
CA ARG A 134 -1.31 -22.35 4.82
C ARG A 134 0.01 -21.64 5.13
N GLU A 135 1.09 -21.98 4.44
CA GLU A 135 2.40 -21.32 4.63
C GLU A 135 2.33 -19.81 4.30
N LEU A 136 1.59 -19.45 3.24
CA LEU A 136 1.42 -18.03 2.86
C LEU A 136 0.70 -17.24 3.97
N ILE A 137 -0.32 -17.84 4.59
CA ILE A 137 -1.10 -17.21 5.66
C ILE A 137 -0.25 -17.09 6.93
N GLU A 138 0.39 -18.18 7.36
CA GLU A 138 1.27 -18.17 8.54
C GLU A 138 2.37 -17.10 8.41
N SER A 139 2.98 -16.98 7.21
CA SER A 139 4.01 -15.96 6.95
C SER A 139 3.48 -14.52 6.98
N GLY A 140 2.21 -14.31 6.66
CA GLY A 140 1.56 -13.00 6.70
C GLY A 140 1.00 -12.67 8.08
N HIS A 141 0.60 -13.67 8.85
CA HIS A 141 0.00 -13.48 10.17
C HIS A 141 0.99 -12.92 11.21
N VAL A 142 2.29 -13.10 10.98
CA VAL A 142 3.35 -12.50 11.82
C VAL A 142 3.19 -10.98 11.99
N PHE A 143 2.56 -10.30 11.04
CA PHE A 143 2.32 -8.86 11.17
C PHE A 143 1.07 -8.49 11.96
N ALA A 144 0.10 -9.41 12.10
CA ALA A 144 -1.15 -9.12 12.81
C ALA A 144 -0.92 -8.75 14.28
N ASP A 145 0.06 -9.38 14.93
CA ASP A 145 0.43 -9.10 16.32
C ASP A 145 1.01 -7.67 16.51
N PHE A 146 1.40 -7.03 15.42
CA PHE A 146 1.95 -5.67 15.42
C PHE A 146 0.95 -4.63 14.90
N VAL A 147 -0.30 -5.00 14.70
CA VAL A 147 -1.34 -4.07 14.27
C VAL A 147 -2.27 -3.73 15.43
N ARG A 148 -2.08 -2.55 15.98
CA ARG A 148 -2.91 -1.93 17.00
C ARG A 148 -3.53 -0.66 16.41
N PHE A 149 -4.49 -0.86 15.47
CA PHE A 149 -5.20 0.26 14.86
C PHE A 149 -6.21 0.86 15.84
N ALA A 150 -6.52 2.14 15.66
CA ALA A 150 -7.47 2.83 16.54
C ALA A 150 -8.91 2.44 16.19
N TRP A 151 -9.67 2.02 17.20
CA TRP A 151 -11.11 1.82 17.09
C TRP A 151 -11.85 3.18 17.12
N ASN A 152 -12.81 3.37 16.23
CA ASN A 152 -13.62 4.59 16.11
C ASN A 152 -12.79 5.86 15.83
N PRO A 153 -11.95 5.90 14.78
CA PRO A 153 -11.24 7.10 14.39
C PRO A 153 -12.23 8.17 13.88
N THR A 154 -11.77 9.40 13.78
CA THR A 154 -12.49 10.43 13.01
C THR A 154 -12.38 10.10 11.54
N LEU A 155 -13.51 9.85 10.90
CA LEU A 155 -13.55 9.48 9.48
C LEU A 155 -13.52 10.71 8.59
N VAL A 156 -12.68 10.62 7.53
CA VAL A 156 -12.52 11.66 6.51
C VAL A 156 -12.67 11.10 5.11
N GLU A 157 -12.90 11.99 4.15
CA GLU A 157 -13.04 11.65 2.74
C GLU A 157 -12.07 12.49 1.88
N ALA A 158 -11.80 12.02 0.67
CA ALA A 158 -11.05 12.81 -0.30
C ALA A 158 -11.76 14.15 -0.59
N GLY A 159 -10.99 15.23 -0.59
CA GLY A 159 -11.50 16.59 -0.74
C GLY A 159 -11.60 17.37 0.57
N ASP A 160 -11.63 16.69 1.71
CA ASP A 160 -11.53 17.33 3.02
C ASP A 160 -10.16 18.01 3.19
N GLU A 161 -10.10 18.94 4.15
CA GLU A 161 -8.86 19.63 4.51
C GLU A 161 -8.47 19.38 5.96
N LEU A 162 -7.17 19.22 6.18
CA LEU A 162 -6.56 19.02 7.49
C LEU A 162 -5.39 20.00 7.66
N ASP A 163 -5.55 21.06 8.46
CA ASP A 163 -4.52 22.08 8.69
C ASP A 163 -3.90 22.67 7.40
N GLY A 164 -4.74 22.95 6.40
CA GLY A 164 -4.31 23.44 5.10
C GLY A 164 -3.70 22.39 4.17
N TRP A 165 -3.75 21.11 4.57
CA TRP A 165 -3.48 19.97 3.70
C TRP A 165 -4.77 19.42 3.13
N ARG A 166 -4.84 19.34 1.81
CA ARG A 166 -5.96 18.70 1.11
C ARG A 166 -5.77 17.20 1.13
N ILE A 167 -6.81 16.47 1.49
CA ILE A 167 -6.85 15.01 1.44
C ILE A 167 -7.18 14.58 0.01
N GLU A 168 -6.33 13.73 -0.58
CA GLU A 168 -6.48 13.21 -1.93
C GLU A 168 -6.60 11.68 -1.91
N ALA A 169 -7.61 11.13 -2.57
CA ALA A 169 -7.69 9.69 -2.77
C ALA A 169 -6.62 9.23 -3.75
N THR A 170 -5.83 8.26 -3.33
CA THR A 170 -4.75 7.66 -4.13
C THR A 170 -4.84 6.12 -4.11
N PRO A 171 -6.01 5.56 -4.54
CA PRO A 171 -6.22 4.11 -4.52
C PRO A 171 -5.27 3.37 -5.45
N GLY A 172 -5.11 2.07 -5.18
CA GLY A 172 -4.33 1.12 -5.97
C GLY A 172 -3.45 0.23 -5.09
N HIS A 173 -2.49 0.80 -4.35
CA HIS A 173 -1.69 0.07 -3.36
C HIS A 173 -2.56 -0.43 -2.19
N ALA A 174 -3.46 0.41 -1.71
CA ALA A 174 -4.60 0.06 -0.91
C ALA A 174 -5.82 0.82 -1.43
N ASP A 175 -7.01 0.23 -1.37
CA ASP A 175 -8.22 0.83 -1.95
C ASP A 175 -8.61 2.15 -1.29
N GLY A 176 -8.41 2.22 0.03
CA GLY A 176 -8.73 3.38 0.86
C GLY A 176 -7.56 4.35 1.04
N HIS A 177 -6.44 4.18 0.30
CA HIS A 177 -5.25 5.00 0.46
C HIS A 177 -5.55 6.49 0.25
N LEU A 178 -5.09 7.33 1.20
CA LEU A 178 -5.19 8.78 1.17
C LEU A 178 -3.81 9.42 1.28
N ALA A 179 -3.55 10.41 0.42
CA ALA A 179 -2.37 11.27 0.48
C ALA A 179 -2.76 12.68 0.94
N LEU A 180 -1.77 13.43 1.42
CA LEU A 180 -1.97 14.83 1.83
C LEU A 180 -1.20 15.77 0.89
N ARG A 181 -1.86 16.79 0.34
CA ARG A 181 -1.23 17.77 -0.54
C ARG A 181 -1.38 19.20 -0.01
N ARG A 182 -0.27 19.94 0.01
CA ARG A 182 -0.24 21.37 0.29
C ARG A 182 0.63 22.10 -0.74
N GLY A 183 -0.01 22.88 -1.62
CA GLY A 183 0.69 23.53 -2.72
C GLY A 183 1.31 22.51 -3.69
N ASP A 184 2.62 22.53 -3.83
CA ASP A 184 3.42 21.65 -4.67
C ASP A 184 4.10 20.48 -3.90
N VAL A 185 3.73 20.27 -2.63
CA VAL A 185 4.23 19.18 -1.79
C VAL A 185 3.15 18.13 -1.61
N LEU A 186 3.54 16.87 -1.76
CA LEU A 186 2.71 15.67 -1.54
C LEU A 186 3.32 14.82 -0.43
N VAL A 187 2.55 14.47 0.60
CA VAL A 187 2.87 13.38 1.53
C VAL A 187 2.13 12.15 1.00
N ALA A 188 2.89 11.26 0.38
CA ALA A 188 2.36 10.27 -0.56
C ALA A 188 2.03 8.91 0.08
N GLY A 189 2.41 8.67 1.35
CA GLY A 189 2.39 7.31 1.88
C GLY A 189 3.09 6.36 0.93
N ASP A 190 2.45 5.27 0.58
CA ASP A 190 2.99 4.26 -0.33
C ASP A 190 2.48 4.37 -1.78
N THR A 191 1.89 5.51 -2.15
CA THR A 191 1.49 5.74 -3.54
C THR A 191 2.69 5.90 -4.49
N LEU A 192 3.73 6.62 -4.06
CA LEU A 192 4.95 6.82 -4.83
C LEU A 192 6.17 6.45 -4.00
N LEU A 193 6.93 5.46 -4.45
CA LEU A 193 8.15 5.00 -3.80
C LEU A 193 9.36 5.10 -4.76
N THR A 194 10.56 5.18 -4.18
CA THR A 194 11.82 5.11 -4.90
C THR A 194 12.88 4.38 -4.05
N PRO A 195 13.74 3.52 -4.60
CA PRO A 195 13.78 3.09 -6.01
C PRO A 195 12.76 1.98 -6.35
N ILE A 196 12.09 1.41 -5.34
CA ILE A 196 11.12 0.32 -5.52
C ILE A 196 9.78 0.85 -6.07
N THR A 197 8.98 -0.05 -6.66
CA THR A 197 7.57 0.22 -7.00
C THR A 197 6.68 -0.30 -5.89
N PRO A 198 5.57 0.38 -5.56
CA PRO A 198 4.55 -0.18 -4.67
C PRO A 198 4.01 -1.51 -5.22
N ALA A 199 3.74 -2.46 -4.34
CA ALA A 199 3.03 -3.68 -4.71
C ALA A 199 1.54 -3.36 -4.92
N ILE A 200 0.99 -3.75 -6.06
CA ILE A 200 -0.43 -3.58 -6.37
C ILE A 200 -1.06 -4.96 -6.43
N GLY A 201 -1.63 -5.37 -5.31
CA GLY A 201 -2.19 -6.71 -5.13
C GLY A 201 -3.71 -6.74 -5.20
N LEU A 202 -4.27 -7.85 -5.69
CA LEU A 202 -5.69 -8.16 -5.54
C LEU A 202 -5.86 -9.12 -4.35
N TYR A 203 -6.76 -8.77 -3.44
CA TYR A 203 -7.11 -9.54 -2.23
C TYR A 203 -8.64 -9.67 -2.10
N PRO A 204 -9.16 -10.52 -1.20
CA PRO A 204 -10.62 -10.72 -1.06
C PRO A 204 -11.42 -9.43 -0.87
N GLU A 205 -10.83 -8.46 -0.16
CA GLU A 205 -11.49 -7.20 0.18
C GLU A 205 -11.16 -6.07 -0.82
N SER A 206 -10.35 -6.36 -1.86
CA SER A 206 -9.95 -5.35 -2.85
C SER A 206 -11.09 -5.01 -3.82
N ARG A 207 -11.03 -3.79 -4.33
CA ARG A 207 -11.81 -3.39 -5.50
C ARG A 207 -11.44 -4.26 -6.70
N PRO A 208 -12.33 -4.40 -7.70
CA PRO A 208 -12.13 -5.37 -8.80
C PRO A 208 -10.90 -5.12 -9.68
N ASP A 209 -10.42 -3.89 -9.80
CA ASP A 209 -9.29 -3.50 -10.66
C ASP A 209 -8.34 -2.54 -9.94
N PRO A 210 -7.60 -3.02 -8.93
CA PRO A 210 -6.69 -2.16 -8.17
C PRO A 210 -5.55 -1.59 -9.04
N LEU A 211 -5.11 -2.31 -10.08
CA LEU A 211 -4.10 -1.79 -11.00
C LEU A 211 -4.65 -0.66 -11.87
N GLY A 212 -5.90 -0.74 -12.32
CA GLY A 212 -6.55 0.36 -13.03
C GLY A 212 -6.68 1.60 -12.17
N ASP A 213 -7.17 1.44 -10.93
CA ASP A 213 -7.24 2.53 -9.95
C ASP A 213 -5.87 3.17 -9.70
N TYR A 214 -4.80 2.35 -9.63
CA TYR A 214 -3.44 2.85 -9.43
C TYR A 214 -2.91 3.64 -10.64
N LEU A 215 -3.11 3.14 -11.85
CA LEU A 215 -2.71 3.84 -13.08
C LEU A 215 -3.41 5.20 -13.20
N ASP A 216 -4.70 5.27 -12.89
CA ASP A 216 -5.47 6.52 -12.84
C ASP A 216 -4.94 7.47 -11.75
N THR A 217 -4.50 6.91 -10.61
CA THR A 217 -3.85 7.68 -9.53
C THR A 217 -2.54 8.30 -10.02
N LEU A 218 -1.69 7.52 -10.70
CA LEU A 218 -0.42 8.01 -11.25
C LEU A 218 -0.64 9.13 -12.27
N GLU A 219 -1.64 9.00 -13.15
CA GLU A 219 -2.00 10.06 -14.12
C GLU A 219 -2.43 11.35 -13.41
N ARG A 220 -3.25 11.26 -12.37
CA ARG A 220 -3.70 12.42 -11.58
C ARG A 220 -2.55 13.11 -10.87
N ILE A 221 -1.63 12.36 -10.25
CA ILE A 221 -0.45 12.93 -9.59
C ILE A 221 0.47 13.60 -10.64
N ALA A 222 0.72 12.94 -11.77
CA ALA A 222 1.54 13.51 -12.84
C ALA A 222 0.93 14.82 -13.39
N ALA A 223 -0.38 14.88 -13.57
CA ALA A 223 -1.10 16.08 -14.00
C ALA A 223 -1.08 17.21 -12.97
N ALA A 224 -1.15 16.87 -11.67
CA ALA A 224 -1.03 17.84 -10.58
C ALA A 224 0.40 18.37 -10.40
N ALA A 225 1.40 17.64 -10.93
CA ALA A 225 2.81 18.00 -10.99
C ALA A 225 3.39 18.54 -9.66
N PRO A 226 3.27 17.82 -8.54
CA PRO A 226 3.92 18.24 -7.32
C PRO A 226 5.45 18.32 -7.53
N ARG A 227 6.10 19.28 -6.88
CA ARG A 227 7.55 19.46 -6.93
C ARG A 227 8.29 18.29 -6.27
N ILE A 228 7.73 17.80 -5.16
CA ILE A 228 8.31 16.73 -4.34
C ILE A 228 7.20 15.87 -3.71
N ALA A 229 7.48 14.58 -3.54
CA ALA A 229 6.63 13.70 -2.76
C ALA A 229 7.43 13.01 -1.65
N TYR A 230 6.92 13.11 -0.42
CA TYR A 230 7.46 12.44 0.75
C TYR A 230 6.79 11.07 0.88
N ALA A 231 7.59 10.03 0.71
CA ALA A 231 7.15 8.64 0.63
C ALA A 231 7.20 7.94 1.99
N GLY A 232 6.42 6.86 2.15
CA GLY A 232 6.47 6.00 3.33
C GLY A 232 7.77 5.19 3.41
N HIS A 233 8.40 4.90 2.27
CA HIS A 233 9.68 4.16 2.21
C HIS A 233 10.63 4.80 1.21
N GLY A 234 11.95 4.63 1.48
CA GLY A 234 13.00 5.11 0.60
C GLY A 234 13.24 6.63 0.66
N ASP A 235 13.86 7.18 -0.35
CA ASP A 235 14.13 8.61 -0.42
C ASP A 235 12.92 9.41 -0.92
N PRO A 236 12.84 10.72 -0.61
CA PRO A 236 11.83 11.59 -1.21
C PRO A 236 11.89 11.55 -2.74
N VAL A 237 10.72 11.57 -3.36
CA VAL A 237 10.61 11.60 -4.83
C VAL A 237 10.72 13.04 -5.31
N GLU A 238 11.87 13.43 -5.85
CA GLU A 238 12.16 14.80 -6.28
C GLU A 238 11.45 15.19 -7.60
N HIS A 239 11.09 14.19 -8.42
CA HIS A 239 10.42 14.38 -9.71
C HIS A 239 9.19 13.48 -9.82
N PRO A 240 8.10 13.76 -9.08
CA PRO A 240 6.94 12.86 -8.99
C PRO A 240 6.31 12.53 -10.34
N ALA A 241 6.18 13.48 -11.26
CA ALA A 241 5.62 13.22 -12.59
C ALA A 241 6.47 12.24 -13.41
N THR A 242 7.80 12.37 -13.36
CA THR A 242 8.71 11.41 -14.01
C THR A 242 8.59 10.03 -13.36
N ARG A 243 8.54 9.98 -12.04
CA ARG A 243 8.39 8.71 -11.31
C ARG A 243 7.06 8.02 -11.61
N CYS A 244 5.96 8.75 -11.73
CA CYS A 244 4.68 8.21 -12.17
C CYS A 244 4.79 7.53 -13.55
N ALA A 245 5.47 8.18 -14.50
CA ALA A 245 5.67 7.62 -15.84
C ALA A 245 6.54 6.35 -15.81
N GLU A 246 7.59 6.31 -15.00
CA GLU A 246 8.44 5.12 -14.82
C GLU A 246 7.65 3.94 -14.25
N ILE A 247 6.83 4.19 -13.22
CA ILE A 247 5.99 3.15 -12.60
C ILE A 247 4.93 2.67 -13.59
N ALA A 248 4.28 3.57 -14.32
CA ALA A 248 3.31 3.19 -15.35
C ALA A 248 3.96 2.33 -16.45
N ALA A 249 5.17 2.68 -16.90
CA ALA A 249 5.92 1.87 -17.87
C ALA A 249 6.29 0.49 -17.31
N HIS A 250 6.67 0.40 -16.03
CA HIS A 250 6.92 -0.88 -15.36
C HIS A 250 5.67 -1.79 -15.36
N HIS A 251 4.49 -1.24 -15.06
CA HIS A 251 3.24 -2.01 -15.10
C HIS A 251 2.82 -2.37 -16.52
N ALA A 252 3.09 -1.52 -17.52
CA ALA A 252 2.83 -1.84 -18.92
C ALA A 252 3.69 -3.03 -19.40
N ASP A 253 4.99 -3.08 -19.02
CA ASP A 253 5.86 -4.25 -19.28
C ASP A 253 5.34 -5.51 -18.56
N ARG A 254 4.95 -5.38 -17.30
CA ARG A 254 4.39 -6.48 -16.52
C ARG A 254 3.08 -7.01 -17.11
N LEU A 255 2.17 -6.14 -17.57
CA LEU A 255 0.95 -6.52 -18.29
C LEU A 255 1.26 -7.29 -19.57
N ALA A 256 2.24 -6.84 -20.37
CA ALA A 256 2.64 -7.55 -21.57
C ALA A 256 3.21 -8.95 -21.26
N ARG A 257 4.00 -9.08 -20.21
CA ARG A 257 4.51 -10.39 -19.74
C ARG A 257 3.39 -11.28 -19.21
N THR A 258 2.43 -10.72 -18.47
CA THR A 258 1.25 -11.45 -17.96
C THR A 258 0.40 -11.96 -19.12
N GLU A 259 0.14 -11.16 -20.14
CA GLU A 259 -0.57 -11.57 -21.34
C GLU A 259 0.17 -12.69 -22.08
N SER A 260 1.50 -12.57 -22.22
CA SER A 260 2.33 -13.58 -22.86
C SER A 260 2.37 -14.92 -22.12
N ALA A 261 2.09 -14.91 -20.82
CA ALA A 261 1.97 -16.12 -20.01
C ALA A 261 0.64 -16.85 -20.21
N LEU A 262 -0.35 -16.23 -20.85
CA LEU A 262 -1.65 -16.82 -21.16
C LEU A 262 -1.65 -17.50 -22.53
N GLY A 263 -2.40 -18.60 -22.63
CA GLY A 263 -2.67 -19.33 -23.89
C GLY A 263 -4.16 -19.61 -24.04
N SER A 264 -4.48 -20.63 -24.85
CA SER A 264 -5.85 -21.14 -25.01
C SER A 264 -6.30 -22.00 -23.83
N GLU A 265 -5.34 -22.61 -23.11
CA GLU A 265 -5.62 -23.43 -21.93
C GLU A 265 -5.75 -22.53 -20.69
N PRO A 266 -6.74 -22.78 -19.81
CA PRO A 266 -6.93 -22.03 -18.58
C PRO A 266 -5.74 -22.15 -17.63
N ARG A 267 -5.26 -21.02 -17.11
CA ARG A 267 -4.17 -20.93 -16.15
C ARG A 267 -4.63 -20.19 -14.90
N THR A 268 -4.23 -20.66 -13.74
CA THR A 268 -4.54 -19.99 -12.45
C THR A 268 -3.64 -18.79 -12.20
N GLY A 269 -4.06 -17.91 -11.28
CA GLY A 269 -3.20 -16.82 -10.84
C GLY A 269 -1.88 -17.29 -10.22
N PHE A 270 -1.92 -18.44 -9.54
CA PHE A 270 -0.73 -19.07 -8.97
C PHE A 270 0.25 -19.52 -10.06
N ASP A 271 -0.22 -20.18 -11.14
CA ASP A 271 0.64 -20.58 -12.27
C ASP A 271 1.31 -19.36 -12.91
N VAL A 272 0.52 -18.32 -13.20
CA VAL A 272 1.03 -17.09 -13.83
C VAL A 272 2.02 -16.37 -12.91
N SER A 273 1.82 -16.40 -11.60
CA SER A 273 2.76 -15.82 -10.64
C SER A 273 4.16 -16.45 -10.70
N HIS A 274 4.25 -17.74 -11.04
CA HIS A 274 5.54 -18.41 -11.21
C HIS A 274 6.28 -17.93 -12.46
N ASP A 275 5.56 -17.69 -13.56
CA ASP A 275 6.18 -17.17 -14.79
C ASP A 275 6.68 -15.74 -14.64
N LEU A 276 5.94 -14.93 -13.86
CA LEU A 276 6.29 -13.52 -13.65
C LEU A 276 7.45 -13.31 -12.65
N PHE A 277 7.46 -14.09 -11.57
CA PHE A 277 8.31 -13.87 -10.40
C PHE A 277 9.26 -15.02 -10.07
N GLY A 278 9.20 -16.13 -10.84
CA GLY A 278 9.96 -17.35 -10.57
C GLY A 278 9.32 -18.25 -9.52
N SER A 279 9.78 -19.50 -9.44
CA SER A 279 9.20 -20.54 -8.56
C SER A 279 9.82 -20.58 -7.15
N ALA A 280 11.00 -20.01 -6.94
CA ALA A 280 11.79 -20.14 -5.71
C ALA A 280 11.65 -18.93 -4.75
N LEU A 281 10.43 -18.42 -4.57
CA LEU A 281 10.20 -17.32 -3.64
C LEU A 281 9.89 -17.84 -2.23
N PRO A 282 10.39 -17.16 -1.17
CA PRO A 282 9.92 -17.40 0.20
C PRO A 282 8.42 -17.16 0.34
N PRO A 283 7.71 -17.82 1.29
CA PRO A 283 6.26 -17.73 1.42
C PRO A 283 5.70 -16.31 1.41
N ILE A 284 6.26 -15.40 2.20
CA ILE A 284 5.80 -14.00 2.23
C ILE A 284 5.91 -13.31 0.86
N GLN A 285 7.00 -13.51 0.13
CA GLN A 285 7.17 -12.94 -1.21
C GLN A 285 6.24 -13.64 -2.22
N ARG A 286 6.00 -14.94 -2.09
CA ARG A 286 5.04 -15.68 -2.91
C ARG A 286 3.62 -15.15 -2.74
N ARG A 287 3.23 -14.80 -1.50
CA ARG A 287 1.93 -14.17 -1.21
C ARG A 287 1.73 -12.89 -2.04
N PHE A 288 2.70 -11.99 -2.00
CA PHE A 288 2.66 -10.75 -2.79
C PHE A 288 2.68 -11.03 -4.30
N ALA A 289 3.50 -11.99 -4.75
CA ALA A 289 3.61 -12.35 -6.16
C ALA A 289 2.29 -12.87 -6.74
N VAL A 290 1.55 -13.70 -5.99
CA VAL A 290 0.23 -14.20 -6.41
C VAL A 290 -0.78 -13.05 -6.49
N ALA A 291 -0.86 -12.23 -5.44
CA ALA A 291 -1.78 -11.09 -5.41
C ALA A 291 -1.50 -10.08 -6.54
N GLU A 292 -0.22 -9.81 -6.82
CA GLU A 292 0.18 -8.91 -7.91
C GLU A 292 -0.09 -9.52 -9.29
N ALA A 293 0.14 -10.82 -9.47
CA ALA A 293 -0.24 -11.51 -10.72
C ALA A 293 -1.74 -11.42 -10.99
N LEU A 294 -2.56 -11.60 -9.94
CA LEU A 294 -4.02 -11.49 -10.03
C LEU A 294 -4.49 -10.08 -10.39
N SER A 295 -3.90 -9.05 -9.79
CA SER A 295 -4.18 -7.66 -10.14
C SER A 295 -3.92 -7.37 -11.62
N HIS A 296 -2.81 -7.90 -12.19
CA HIS A 296 -2.52 -7.77 -13.62
C HIS A 296 -3.45 -8.59 -14.51
N LEU A 297 -3.85 -9.78 -14.06
CA LEU A 297 -4.81 -10.63 -14.79
C LEU A 297 -6.19 -9.99 -14.87
N GLU A 298 -6.70 -9.47 -13.75
CA GLU A 298 -8.00 -8.77 -13.75
C GLU A 298 -7.95 -7.48 -14.59
N ARG A 299 -6.85 -6.74 -14.58
CA ARG A 299 -6.65 -5.60 -15.49
C ARG A 299 -6.72 -6.01 -16.95
N LEU A 300 -6.08 -7.14 -17.36
CA LEU A 300 -6.19 -7.68 -18.71
C LEU A 300 -7.63 -8.09 -19.05
N VAL A 301 -8.39 -8.59 -18.08
CA VAL A 301 -9.82 -8.90 -18.29
C VAL A 301 -10.62 -7.62 -18.54
N VAL A 302 -10.40 -6.57 -17.75
CA VAL A 302 -11.05 -5.25 -17.95
C VAL A 302 -10.69 -4.67 -19.32
N GLU A 303 -9.44 -4.79 -19.76
CA GLU A 303 -8.97 -4.35 -21.07
C GLU A 303 -9.46 -5.25 -22.24
N GLY A 304 -10.12 -6.37 -21.96
CA GLY A 304 -10.59 -7.31 -22.96
C GLY A 304 -9.49 -8.15 -23.62
N ARG A 305 -8.32 -8.22 -23.04
CA ARG A 305 -7.12 -8.98 -23.48
C ARG A 305 -7.05 -10.38 -22.90
N ALA A 306 -7.71 -10.62 -21.77
CA ALA A 306 -7.88 -11.93 -21.16
C ALA A 306 -9.37 -12.26 -20.94
N ALA A 307 -9.69 -13.54 -20.77
CA ALA A 307 -10.99 -14.03 -20.32
C ALA A 307 -10.81 -14.71 -18.95
N ARG A 308 -11.66 -14.34 -17.99
CA ARG A 308 -11.76 -14.97 -16.68
C ARG A 308 -12.80 -16.08 -16.73
N HIS A 309 -12.44 -17.23 -16.19
CA HIS A 309 -13.29 -18.42 -16.03
C HIS A 309 -13.39 -18.75 -14.55
N GLU A 310 -14.61 -19.04 -14.09
CA GLU A 310 -14.85 -19.41 -12.71
C GLU A 310 -15.83 -20.58 -12.64
N ASP A 311 -15.42 -21.64 -11.94
CA ASP A 311 -16.23 -22.82 -11.68
C ASP A 311 -15.95 -23.38 -10.27
N ASP A 312 -16.47 -24.56 -9.96
CA ASP A 312 -16.26 -25.23 -8.66
C ASP A 312 -14.79 -25.54 -8.35
N ARG A 313 -13.93 -25.58 -9.37
CA ARG A 313 -12.49 -25.81 -9.21
C ARG A 313 -11.71 -24.54 -8.90
N GLY A 314 -12.31 -23.35 -9.11
CA GLY A 314 -11.71 -22.05 -8.83
C GLY A 314 -11.74 -21.09 -9.99
N VAL A 315 -10.76 -20.18 -10.00
CA VAL A 315 -10.61 -19.09 -10.98
C VAL A 315 -9.39 -19.33 -11.86
N ALA A 316 -9.58 -19.23 -13.18
CA ALA A 316 -8.51 -19.35 -14.17
C ALA A 316 -8.70 -18.34 -15.30
N TYR A 317 -7.65 -18.13 -16.08
CA TYR A 317 -7.60 -17.12 -17.14
C TYR A 317 -7.07 -17.72 -18.44
N THR A 318 -7.59 -17.22 -19.59
CA THR A 318 -7.08 -17.55 -20.92
C THR A 318 -6.80 -16.26 -21.70
N ALA A 319 -5.89 -16.33 -22.67
CA ALA A 319 -5.76 -15.24 -23.62
C ALA A 319 -7.09 -15.07 -24.40
N ARG A 320 -7.50 -13.84 -24.62
CA ARG A 320 -8.51 -13.57 -25.67
C ARG A 320 -7.78 -13.51 -27.00
N SER A 321 -8.15 -14.40 -27.93
CA SER A 321 -7.75 -14.21 -29.33
C SER A 321 -8.20 -12.81 -29.74
N SER A 322 -7.30 -12.01 -30.29
CA SER A 322 -7.63 -10.79 -31.01
C SER A 322 -8.53 -11.19 -32.18
N GLY A 323 -9.81 -11.40 -31.88
CA GLY A 323 -10.84 -11.65 -32.91
C GLY A 323 -10.82 -10.45 -33.83
N GLY A 324 -10.50 -10.72 -35.09
CA GLY A 324 -10.46 -9.70 -36.13
C GLY A 324 -11.70 -8.83 -36.01
N ARG A 325 -11.52 -7.51 -35.97
CA ARG A 325 -12.61 -6.59 -36.31
C ARG A 325 -13.15 -7.06 -37.64
N ALA A 326 -14.33 -7.67 -37.60
CA ALA A 326 -15.11 -7.82 -38.84
C ALA A 326 -15.34 -6.37 -39.35
N PHE A 327 -14.76 -6.11 -40.48
CA PHE A 327 -15.01 -4.88 -41.29
C PHE A 327 -16.46 -4.78 -41.69
#